data_c1574c3e2ec87143daa49ce948cc96cd
#
_entry.id   c1574c3e2ec87143daa49ce948cc96cd
#
_cell.length_a   1.000
_cell.length_b   1.000
_cell.length_c   1.000
_cell.angle_alpha   90.00
_cell.angle_beta   90.00
_cell.angle_gamma   90.00
#
_symmetry.space_group_name_H-M   'P 1'
#
loop_
_entity.id
_entity.type
_entity.pdbx_description
1 polymer ?
#
loop_
_entity_poly.entity_id
_entity_poly.type
_entity_poly.pdbx_seq_one_letter_code
_entity_poly.pdbx_strand_id
1 'polypeptide(L)'
;INRQKWLKEVLQALPKGIRILDAGACELKNRKYCKHLKYVSQDFCQYQGEKEVGSDSLQLENWDISHIDIVSDITAIPEPDASFDAILCSEVLEHIPEPTHALDEFYRLLKPGGNLILTAPFSSLVHMAPYHYCTGFSKYWYEHHLEARGLSIKTLTANGNWFALMRQEISRLGGIERQRKNWSWPLAYLYGLIGWFYFYMRTDKRAEDLACFGWHCVAVKKE
;
A
#
# COMPACT_ATOMS: atom_id res chain seq x y z
N ILE A 1 0.69 5.14 -13.38
CA ILE A 1 2.04 4.55 -13.20
C ILE A 1 1.87 3.33 -12.31
N ASN A 2 2.44 2.19 -12.69
CA ASN A 2 2.41 0.97 -11.88
C ASN A 2 3.18 1.20 -10.57
N ARG A 3 2.61 0.82 -9.42
CA ARG A 3 3.19 0.98 -8.08
C ARG A 3 4.65 0.49 -8.00
N GLN A 4 4.95 -0.70 -8.51
CA GLN A 4 6.30 -1.25 -8.44
C GLN A 4 7.31 -0.43 -9.24
N LYS A 5 6.91 0.13 -10.38
CA LYS A 5 7.76 1.04 -11.16
C LYS A 5 8.00 2.34 -10.40
N TRP A 6 6.96 2.91 -9.82
CA TRP A 6 7.05 4.13 -9.03
C TRP A 6 7.95 3.94 -7.80
N LEU A 7 7.73 2.87 -7.03
CA LEU A 7 8.57 2.54 -5.86
C LEU A 7 10.04 2.38 -6.25
N LYS A 8 10.33 1.68 -7.35
CA LYS A 8 11.70 1.55 -7.87
C LYS A 8 12.31 2.94 -8.14
N GLU A 9 11.60 3.81 -8.85
CA GLU A 9 12.09 5.14 -9.21
C GLU A 9 12.36 6.00 -7.97
N VAL A 10 11.41 6.06 -7.02
CA VAL A 10 11.55 6.85 -5.80
C VAL A 10 12.66 6.33 -4.90
N LEU A 11 12.72 5.01 -4.66
CA LEU A 11 13.72 4.42 -3.79
C LEU A 11 15.14 4.54 -4.37
N GLN A 12 15.31 4.35 -5.68
CA GLN A 12 16.60 4.49 -6.35
C GLN A 12 17.10 5.95 -6.43
N ALA A 13 16.19 6.92 -6.33
CA ALA A 13 16.54 8.35 -6.30
C ALA A 13 17.02 8.84 -4.93
N LEU A 14 16.85 8.05 -3.86
CA LEU A 14 17.33 8.41 -2.53
C LEU A 14 18.88 8.47 -2.47
N PRO A 15 19.45 9.40 -1.69
CA PRO A 15 20.90 9.52 -1.56
C PRO A 15 21.56 8.24 -1.04
N LYS A 16 22.74 7.90 -1.57
CA LYS A 16 23.50 6.71 -1.15
C LYS A 16 23.88 6.79 0.33
N GLY A 17 23.74 5.66 1.02
CA GLY A 17 24.20 5.47 2.41
C GLY A 17 23.25 6.00 3.48
N ILE A 18 22.13 6.62 3.13
CA ILE A 18 21.11 7.02 4.10
C ILE A 18 20.43 5.80 4.72
N ARG A 19 19.88 5.98 5.93
CA ARG A 19 19.16 4.92 6.65
C ARG A 19 17.67 4.97 6.31
N ILE A 20 17.13 3.87 5.80
CA ILE A 20 15.71 3.72 5.46
C ILE A 20 15.07 2.62 6.28
N LEU A 21 13.86 2.89 6.78
CA LEU A 21 12.96 1.89 7.37
C LEU A 21 11.94 1.45 6.31
N ASP A 22 11.79 0.15 6.08
CA ASP A 22 10.66 -0.44 5.35
C ASP A 22 9.68 -0.98 6.40
N ALA A 23 8.62 -0.21 6.68
CA ALA A 23 7.63 -0.49 7.71
C ALA A 23 6.48 -1.30 7.11
N GLY A 24 6.26 -2.51 7.64
CA GLY A 24 5.42 -3.53 7.04
C GLY A 24 6.12 -4.20 5.85
N ALA A 25 7.38 -4.61 6.04
CA ALA A 25 8.27 -5.09 4.99
C ALA A 25 7.90 -6.46 4.40
N CYS A 26 7.11 -7.26 5.13
CA CYS A 26 6.64 -8.56 4.70
C CYS A 26 7.80 -9.43 4.12
N GLU A 27 7.71 -9.86 2.87
CA GLU A 27 8.72 -10.67 2.16
C GLU A 27 9.89 -9.86 1.58
N LEU A 28 10.14 -8.66 2.08
CA LEU A 28 11.25 -7.79 1.67
C LEU A 28 11.28 -7.45 0.17
N LYS A 29 10.10 -7.40 -0.48
CA LYS A 29 9.97 -7.18 -1.95
C LYS A 29 10.65 -5.90 -2.44
N ASN A 30 10.79 -4.88 -1.57
CA ASN A 30 11.38 -3.58 -1.90
C ASN A 30 12.90 -3.53 -1.66
N ARG A 31 13.48 -4.44 -0.87
CA ARG A 31 14.92 -4.49 -0.53
C ARG A 31 15.83 -4.45 -1.76
N LYS A 32 15.40 -5.07 -2.86
CA LYS A 32 16.14 -5.09 -4.13
C LYS A 32 16.39 -3.71 -4.75
N TYR A 33 15.56 -2.70 -4.42
CA TYR A 33 15.69 -1.32 -4.88
C TYR A 33 16.54 -0.46 -3.93
N CYS A 34 16.83 -0.97 -2.72
CA CYS A 34 17.49 -0.26 -1.63
C CYS A 34 18.95 -0.68 -1.43
N LYS A 35 19.61 -1.33 -2.42
CA LYS A 35 20.99 -1.87 -2.29
C LYS A 35 22.04 -0.81 -1.94
N HIS A 36 21.79 0.47 -2.24
CA HIS A 36 22.66 1.60 -1.96
C HIS A 36 22.36 2.28 -0.63
N LEU A 37 21.35 1.81 0.12
CA LEU A 37 20.86 2.37 1.37
C LEU A 37 21.23 1.46 2.55
N LYS A 38 21.21 1.99 3.76
CA LYS A 38 21.21 1.23 5.01
C LYS A 38 19.77 0.83 5.30
N TYR A 39 19.36 -0.29 4.72
CA TYR A 39 17.99 -0.79 4.79
C TYR A 39 17.74 -1.52 6.10
N VAL A 40 16.64 -1.16 6.75
CA VAL A 40 16.11 -1.80 7.97
C VAL A 40 14.67 -2.19 7.69
N SER A 41 14.32 -3.44 7.94
CA SER A 41 12.97 -3.98 7.78
C SER A 41 12.26 -4.08 9.13
N GLN A 42 10.98 -3.69 9.16
CA GLN A 42 10.10 -3.87 10.29
C GLN A 42 8.80 -4.54 9.84
N ASP A 43 8.28 -5.46 10.63
CA ASP A 43 6.97 -6.08 10.43
C ASP A 43 6.41 -6.59 11.77
N PHE A 44 5.10 -6.79 11.87
CA PHE A 44 4.47 -7.36 13.07
C PHE A 44 4.58 -8.91 13.10
N CYS A 45 4.82 -9.54 11.96
CA CYS A 45 5.07 -10.96 11.78
C CYS A 45 3.98 -11.91 12.35
N GLN A 46 2.73 -11.48 12.42
CA GLN A 46 1.63 -12.27 12.99
C GLN A 46 0.71 -12.89 11.93
N TYR A 47 0.76 -12.44 10.68
CA TYR A 47 -0.07 -13.00 9.62
C TYR A 47 0.40 -14.40 9.21
N GLN A 48 -0.48 -15.40 9.33
CA GLN A 48 -0.17 -16.82 9.07
C GLN A 48 -0.86 -17.39 7.81
N GLY A 49 -1.42 -16.53 6.95
CA GLY A 49 -2.07 -16.97 5.71
C GLY A 49 -3.36 -17.76 5.96
N GLU A 50 -3.54 -18.85 5.21
CA GLU A 50 -4.78 -19.67 5.22
C GLU A 50 -5.20 -20.23 6.59
N LYS A 51 -4.28 -20.32 7.55
CA LYS A 51 -4.60 -20.92 8.86
C LYS A 51 -5.55 -20.08 9.71
N GLU A 52 -5.61 -18.78 9.46
CA GLU A 52 -6.42 -17.85 10.26
C GLU A 52 -7.74 -17.48 9.59
N VAL A 53 -7.94 -17.81 8.31
CA VAL A 53 -9.04 -17.25 7.53
C VAL A 53 -9.87 -18.33 6.88
N GLY A 54 -11.18 -18.31 7.13
CA GLY A 54 -12.14 -18.99 6.27
C GLY A 54 -12.08 -18.43 4.83
N SER A 55 -12.77 -19.09 3.90
CA SER A 55 -12.70 -18.92 2.44
C SER A 55 -12.98 -17.52 1.85
N ASP A 56 -13.10 -16.46 2.66
CA ASP A 56 -13.62 -15.16 2.22
C ASP A 56 -12.52 -14.11 1.90
N SER A 57 -11.24 -14.44 2.07
CA SER A 57 -10.12 -13.55 1.74
C SER A 57 -9.54 -13.84 0.36
N LEU A 58 -9.07 -12.80 -0.34
CA LEU A 58 -8.43 -12.93 -1.66
C LEU A 58 -6.95 -13.34 -1.58
N GLN A 59 -6.32 -13.23 -0.42
CA GLN A 59 -4.91 -13.53 -0.23
C GLN A 59 -4.74 -14.59 0.85
N LEU A 60 -4.20 -15.73 0.47
CA LEU A 60 -4.09 -16.95 1.28
C LEU A 60 -2.64 -17.45 1.36
N GLU A 61 -1.66 -16.67 0.87
CA GLU A 61 -0.27 -17.09 0.80
C GLU A 61 0.44 -16.97 2.17
N ASN A 62 1.24 -17.96 2.52
CA ASN A 62 2.17 -17.86 3.65
C ASN A 62 3.39 -17.06 3.24
N TRP A 63 3.84 -16.14 4.09
CA TRP A 63 5.00 -15.28 3.84
C TRP A 63 6.24 -15.77 4.59
N ASP A 64 7.40 -15.67 3.94
CA ASP A 64 8.68 -15.86 4.62
C ASP A 64 9.11 -14.55 5.29
N ILE A 65 8.86 -14.48 6.60
CA ILE A 65 9.17 -13.34 7.47
C ILE A 65 10.41 -13.59 8.34
N SER A 66 11.18 -14.65 8.08
CA SER A 66 12.33 -15.06 8.90
C SER A 66 13.50 -14.07 8.88
N HIS A 67 13.49 -13.12 7.94
CA HIS A 67 14.58 -12.16 7.71
C HIS A 67 14.23 -10.71 8.09
N ILE A 68 13.20 -10.50 8.90
CA ILE A 68 12.80 -9.18 9.40
C ILE A 68 13.77 -8.73 10.51
N ASP A 69 14.30 -7.51 10.39
CA ASP A 69 15.26 -6.96 11.35
C ASP A 69 14.59 -6.56 12.68
N ILE A 70 13.39 -5.96 12.61
CA ILE A 70 12.62 -5.49 13.77
C ILE A 70 11.21 -6.09 13.73
N VAL A 71 10.89 -6.94 14.70
CA VAL A 71 9.54 -7.47 14.89
C VAL A 71 8.85 -6.63 15.95
N SER A 72 7.86 -5.83 15.56
CA SER A 72 7.14 -4.92 16.48
C SER A 72 5.79 -4.50 15.90
N ASP A 73 4.94 -3.88 16.74
CA ASP A 73 3.85 -3.06 16.26
C ASP A 73 4.40 -1.84 15.51
N ILE A 74 3.78 -1.49 14.39
CA ILE A 74 4.17 -0.35 13.55
C ILE A 74 3.93 1.01 14.24
N THR A 75 3.07 1.03 15.24
CA THR A 75 2.76 2.23 16.05
C THR A 75 3.71 2.43 17.22
N ALA A 76 4.64 1.46 17.48
CA ALA A 76 5.59 1.48 18.60
C ALA A 76 6.89 0.75 18.21
N ILE A 77 7.64 1.29 17.27
CA ILE A 77 8.88 0.70 16.76
C ILE A 77 10.03 1.01 17.74
N PRO A 78 10.81 0.01 18.22
CA PRO A 78 11.83 0.18 19.24
C PRO A 78 13.12 0.81 18.69
N GLU A 79 12.97 2.01 18.13
CA GLU A 79 14.06 2.82 17.58
C GLU A 79 13.99 4.24 18.14
N PRO A 80 15.13 4.91 18.32
CA PRO A 80 15.18 6.30 18.81
C PRO A 80 14.47 7.29 17.89
N ASP A 81 14.05 8.42 18.45
CA ASP A 81 13.53 9.56 17.68
C ASP A 81 14.56 10.01 16.64
N ALA A 82 14.09 10.51 15.51
CA ALA A 82 14.92 11.03 14.43
C ALA A 82 16.05 10.07 13.99
N SER A 83 15.78 8.77 13.93
CA SER A 83 16.77 7.74 13.60
C SER A 83 16.84 7.38 12.11
N PHE A 84 15.81 7.74 11.31
CA PHE A 84 15.75 7.41 9.89
C PHE A 84 15.75 8.65 8.99
N ASP A 85 16.46 8.55 7.88
CA ASP A 85 16.46 9.57 6.81
C ASP A 85 15.27 9.40 5.87
N ALA A 86 14.76 8.18 5.76
CA ALA A 86 13.55 7.85 5.00
C ALA A 86 12.76 6.71 5.66
N ILE A 87 11.43 6.73 5.48
CA ILE A 87 10.54 5.63 5.83
C ILE A 87 9.71 5.29 4.60
N LEU A 88 9.65 4.00 4.28
CA LEU A 88 8.73 3.40 3.31
C LEU A 88 7.63 2.66 4.06
N CYS A 89 6.37 2.92 3.70
CA CYS A 89 5.22 2.12 4.12
C CYS A 89 4.32 1.91 2.91
N SER A 90 4.27 0.67 2.41
CA SER A 90 3.64 0.37 1.12
C SER A 90 2.59 -0.72 1.23
N GLU A 91 1.31 -0.37 1.09
CA GLU A 91 0.15 -1.28 1.23
C GLU A 91 0.13 -1.94 2.62
N VAL A 92 0.12 -1.12 3.65
CA VAL A 92 0.15 -1.54 5.06
C VAL A 92 -0.91 -0.80 5.88
N LEU A 93 -1.16 0.49 5.59
CA LEU A 93 -2.05 1.33 6.41
C LEU A 93 -3.47 0.76 6.51
N GLU A 94 -3.97 0.07 5.49
CA GLU A 94 -5.27 -0.60 5.48
C GLU A 94 -5.37 -1.77 6.46
N HIS A 95 -4.20 -2.29 6.89
CA HIS A 95 -4.06 -3.41 7.82
C HIS A 95 -3.79 -2.99 9.26
N ILE A 96 -3.88 -1.70 9.53
CA ILE A 96 -3.66 -1.12 10.86
C ILE A 96 -4.99 -0.62 11.41
N PRO A 97 -5.39 -1.01 12.65
CA PRO A 97 -6.64 -0.53 13.26
C PRO A 97 -6.71 1.00 13.33
N GLU A 98 -5.60 1.63 13.73
CA GLU A 98 -5.47 3.08 13.91
C GLU A 98 -4.32 3.62 13.03
N PRO A 99 -4.52 3.77 11.70
CA PRO A 99 -3.44 4.14 10.79
C PRO A 99 -2.82 5.52 11.07
N THR A 100 -3.55 6.39 11.76
CA THR A 100 -3.03 7.70 12.19
C THR A 100 -1.94 7.58 13.25
N HIS A 101 -1.99 6.57 14.13
CA HIS A 101 -0.92 6.32 15.12
C HIS A 101 0.38 5.87 14.43
N ALA A 102 0.28 5.12 13.33
CA ALA A 102 1.46 4.81 12.53
C ALA A 102 2.10 6.07 11.93
N LEU A 103 1.29 7.06 11.49
CA LEU A 103 1.83 8.35 11.02
C LEU A 103 2.51 9.14 12.13
N ASP A 104 2.00 9.09 13.37
CA ASP A 104 2.63 9.72 14.54
C ASP A 104 4.00 9.09 14.80
N GLU A 105 4.08 7.76 14.74
CA GLU A 105 5.32 7.01 14.92
C GLU A 105 6.32 7.29 13.79
N PHE A 106 5.88 7.33 12.54
CA PHE A 106 6.73 7.71 11.42
C PHE A 106 7.27 9.13 11.56
N TYR A 107 6.45 10.08 12.02
CA TYR A 107 6.91 11.42 12.30
C TYR A 107 7.98 11.42 13.41
N ARG A 108 7.81 10.67 14.50
CA ARG A 108 8.79 10.54 15.57
C ARG A 108 10.14 10.02 15.05
N LEU A 109 10.09 8.96 14.26
CA LEU A 109 11.26 8.25 13.75
C LEU A 109 12.03 8.99 12.65
N LEU A 110 11.35 9.82 11.86
CA LEU A 110 11.99 10.60 10.81
C LEU A 110 12.85 11.71 11.37
N LYS A 111 14.04 11.88 10.80
CA LYS A 111 14.86 13.08 10.98
C LYS A 111 14.15 14.29 10.38
N PRO A 112 14.43 15.53 10.88
CA PRO A 112 14.08 16.76 10.16
C PRO A 112 14.58 16.67 8.70
N GLY A 113 13.75 17.05 7.74
CA GLY A 113 14.04 16.89 6.30
C GLY A 113 13.93 15.46 5.76
N GLY A 114 13.62 14.46 6.60
CA GLY A 114 13.49 13.05 6.20
C GLY A 114 12.24 12.79 5.35
N ASN A 115 12.32 11.79 4.48
CA ASN A 115 11.27 11.45 3.51
C ASN A 115 10.34 10.35 4.04
N LEU A 116 9.02 10.57 3.94
CA LEU A 116 7.99 9.56 4.12
C LEU A 116 7.44 9.15 2.75
N ILE A 117 7.58 7.87 2.40
CA ILE A 117 7.13 7.29 1.14
C ILE A 117 5.98 6.35 1.46
N LEU A 118 4.77 6.70 1.03
CA LEU A 118 3.55 5.95 1.33
C LEU A 118 2.86 5.47 0.05
N THR A 119 2.38 4.23 0.07
CA THR A 119 1.31 3.78 -0.82
C THR A 119 0.23 3.06 -0.02
N ALA A 120 -1.03 3.30 -0.36
CA ALA A 120 -2.15 2.53 0.14
C ALA A 120 -3.29 2.56 -0.89
N PRO A 121 -4.22 1.58 -0.86
CA PRO A 121 -5.33 1.55 -1.78
C PRO A 121 -6.28 2.74 -1.58
N PHE A 122 -6.94 3.14 -2.66
CA PHE A 122 -8.13 4.00 -2.57
C PHE A 122 -9.36 3.17 -2.22
N SER A 123 -9.45 1.96 -2.80
CA SER A 123 -10.49 0.98 -2.52
C SER A 123 -9.98 -0.42 -2.79
N SER A 124 -10.14 -1.31 -1.83
CA SER A 124 -9.74 -2.71 -1.94
C SER A 124 -10.84 -3.66 -1.45
N LEU A 125 -10.91 -4.83 -2.05
CA LEU A 125 -11.67 -5.95 -1.50
C LEU A 125 -10.95 -6.50 -0.26
N VAL A 126 -11.68 -7.18 0.61
CA VAL A 126 -11.11 -7.81 1.82
C VAL A 126 -9.97 -8.76 1.43
N HIS A 127 -8.82 -8.56 2.04
CA HIS A 127 -7.64 -9.40 1.92
C HIS A 127 -6.88 -9.38 3.24
N MET A 128 -6.00 -10.37 3.48
CA MET A 128 -5.27 -10.51 4.75
C MET A 128 -6.19 -10.49 6.00
N ALA A 129 -7.43 -11.00 5.90
CA ALA A 129 -8.28 -11.10 7.08
C ALA A 129 -7.58 -11.96 8.16
N PRO A 130 -7.78 -11.65 9.47
CA PRO A 130 -8.66 -10.62 10.01
C PRO A 130 -8.06 -9.19 10.01
N TYR A 131 -6.86 -9.01 9.50
CA TYR A 131 -6.10 -7.75 9.53
C TYR A 131 -6.48 -6.81 8.37
N HIS A 132 -7.77 -6.58 8.11
CA HIS A 132 -8.24 -5.64 7.09
C HIS A 132 -9.24 -4.68 7.72
N TYR A 133 -8.77 -3.52 8.14
CA TYR A 133 -9.53 -2.55 8.92
C TYR A 133 -10.09 -1.39 8.08
N CYS A 134 -9.38 -1.03 6.98
CA CYS A 134 -9.81 0.04 6.08
C CYS A 134 -9.83 -0.47 4.63
N THR A 135 -10.90 -0.14 3.88
CA THR A 135 -10.98 -0.47 2.45
C THR A 135 -10.07 0.41 1.59
N GLY A 136 -9.60 1.54 2.13
CA GLY A 136 -8.69 2.46 1.46
C GLY A 136 -8.80 3.90 1.92
N PHE A 137 -8.02 4.77 1.27
CA PHE A 137 -7.81 6.16 1.69
C PHE A 137 -7.96 7.11 0.51
N SER A 138 -8.67 8.24 0.69
CA SER A 138 -8.77 9.30 -0.30
C SER A 138 -7.55 10.23 -0.28
N LYS A 139 -7.33 11.03 -1.34
CA LYS A 139 -6.27 12.06 -1.33
C LYS A 139 -6.42 13.05 -0.17
N TYR A 140 -7.66 13.38 0.20
CA TYR A 140 -7.96 14.30 1.30
C TYR A 140 -7.56 13.75 2.66
N TRP A 141 -7.58 12.42 2.83
CA TRP A 141 -7.07 11.76 4.03
C TRP A 141 -5.56 12.00 4.17
N TYR A 142 -4.79 11.83 3.08
CA TYR A 142 -3.35 12.11 3.09
C TYR A 142 -3.07 13.58 3.38
N GLU A 143 -3.72 14.49 2.67
CA GLU A 143 -3.56 15.94 2.85
C GLU A 143 -3.82 16.35 4.30
N HIS A 144 -4.96 15.94 4.86
CA HIS A 144 -5.34 16.29 6.22
C HIS A 144 -4.37 15.71 7.27
N HIS A 145 -4.12 14.41 7.23
CA HIS A 145 -3.38 13.74 8.30
C HIS A 145 -1.87 13.97 8.25
N LEU A 146 -1.28 14.12 7.07
CA LEU A 146 0.14 14.40 6.94
C LEU A 146 0.46 15.86 7.31
N GLU A 147 -0.35 16.81 6.83
CA GLU A 147 -0.15 18.24 7.15
C GLU A 147 -0.34 18.53 8.63
N ALA A 148 -1.37 17.94 9.26
CA ALA A 148 -1.61 18.08 10.70
C ALA A 148 -0.43 17.62 11.56
N ARG A 149 0.43 16.75 11.02
CA ARG A 149 1.65 16.21 11.68
C ARG A 149 2.93 16.90 11.27
N GLY A 150 2.87 18.00 10.50
CA GLY A 150 4.07 18.68 10.03
C GLY A 150 4.83 17.95 8.92
N LEU A 151 4.17 17.01 8.22
CA LEU A 151 4.67 16.32 7.04
C LEU A 151 4.21 17.07 5.79
N SER A 152 5.15 17.72 5.08
CA SER A 152 4.84 18.48 3.86
C SER A 152 4.79 17.56 2.65
N ILE A 153 3.64 17.44 2.00
CA ILE A 153 3.48 16.63 0.80
C ILE A 153 4.27 17.24 -0.35
N LYS A 154 5.21 16.49 -0.92
CA LYS A 154 5.96 16.85 -2.12
C LYS A 154 5.28 16.35 -3.39
N THR A 155 4.79 15.13 -3.35
CA THR A 155 4.01 14.53 -4.44
C THR A 155 2.90 13.67 -3.88
N LEU A 156 1.72 13.74 -4.49
CA LEU A 156 0.59 12.86 -4.24
C LEU A 156 -0.07 12.56 -5.57
N THR A 157 0.11 11.35 -6.08
CA THR A 157 -0.31 10.97 -7.43
C THR A 157 -1.19 9.72 -7.40
N ALA A 158 -2.23 9.72 -8.22
CA ALA A 158 -3.10 8.57 -8.35
C ALA A 158 -2.41 7.42 -9.10
N ASN A 159 -2.60 6.21 -8.65
CA ASN A 159 -2.28 4.99 -9.38
C ASN A 159 -3.50 4.55 -10.20
N GLY A 160 -3.49 4.85 -11.49
CA GLY A 160 -4.65 4.60 -12.37
C GLY A 160 -5.74 5.66 -12.24
N ASN A 161 -6.94 5.34 -12.69
CA ASN A 161 -8.13 6.19 -12.65
C ASN A 161 -9.39 5.32 -12.50
N TRP A 162 -10.55 5.96 -12.38
CA TRP A 162 -11.84 5.26 -12.23
C TRP A 162 -12.10 4.21 -13.32
N PHE A 163 -11.81 4.51 -14.59
CA PHE A 163 -12.01 3.56 -15.68
C PHE A 163 -11.10 2.33 -15.55
N ALA A 164 -9.85 2.51 -15.15
CA ALA A 164 -8.92 1.42 -14.91
C ALA A 164 -9.35 0.57 -13.71
N LEU A 165 -9.83 1.21 -12.64
CA LEU A 165 -10.36 0.53 -11.45
C LEU A 165 -11.60 -0.31 -11.83
N MET A 166 -12.58 0.27 -12.53
CA MET A 166 -13.77 -0.46 -12.97
C MET A 166 -13.43 -1.63 -13.89
N ARG A 167 -12.47 -1.44 -14.80
CA ARG A 167 -11.97 -2.54 -15.65
C ARG A 167 -11.41 -3.69 -14.84
N GLN A 168 -10.65 -3.40 -13.78
CA GLN A 168 -10.12 -4.42 -12.87
C GLN A 168 -11.26 -5.14 -12.14
N GLU A 169 -12.19 -4.39 -11.55
CA GLU A 169 -13.27 -4.99 -10.75
C GLU A 169 -14.21 -5.85 -11.60
N ILE A 170 -14.57 -5.39 -12.80
CA ILE A 170 -15.43 -6.16 -13.69
C ILE A 170 -14.73 -7.44 -14.19
N SER A 171 -13.40 -7.41 -14.36
CA SER A 171 -12.64 -8.61 -14.75
C SER A 171 -12.56 -9.67 -13.63
N ARG A 172 -12.72 -9.28 -12.38
CA ARG A 172 -12.73 -10.19 -11.23
C ARG A 172 -14.07 -10.95 -11.07
N LEU A 173 -15.17 -10.39 -11.63
CA LEU A 173 -16.52 -10.89 -11.41
C LEU A 173 -16.66 -12.39 -11.68
N GLY A 174 -16.21 -12.86 -12.85
CA GLY A 174 -16.29 -14.28 -13.20
C GLY A 174 -15.47 -15.19 -12.27
N GLY A 175 -14.33 -14.72 -11.79
CA GLY A 175 -13.50 -15.45 -10.83
C GLY A 175 -14.18 -15.57 -9.47
N ILE A 176 -14.78 -14.48 -8.97
CA ILE A 176 -15.51 -14.45 -7.70
C ILE A 176 -16.72 -15.39 -7.76
N GLU A 177 -17.53 -15.31 -8.84
CA GLU A 177 -18.68 -16.19 -9.04
C GLU A 177 -18.27 -17.67 -9.08
N ARG A 178 -17.17 -17.99 -9.76
CA ARG A 178 -16.63 -19.36 -9.84
C ARG A 178 -16.15 -19.85 -8.46
N GLN A 179 -15.44 -19.01 -7.71
CA GLN A 179 -14.95 -19.35 -6.36
C GLN A 179 -16.13 -19.63 -5.41
N ARG A 180 -17.21 -18.86 -5.52
CA ARG A 180 -18.45 -19.05 -4.75
C ARG A 180 -19.34 -20.18 -5.27
N LYS A 181 -18.89 -20.92 -6.29
CA LYS A 181 -19.62 -22.04 -6.92
C LYS A 181 -21.00 -21.66 -7.49
N ASN A 182 -21.18 -20.40 -7.86
CA ASN A 182 -22.41 -19.93 -8.50
C ASN A 182 -22.49 -20.47 -9.93
N TRP A 183 -23.62 -21.02 -10.32
CA TRP A 183 -23.82 -21.59 -11.67
C TRP A 183 -23.70 -20.53 -12.79
N SER A 184 -23.92 -19.25 -12.48
CA SER A 184 -23.86 -18.13 -13.40
C SER A 184 -22.45 -17.68 -13.78
N TRP A 185 -21.38 -18.28 -13.23
CA TRP A 185 -20.00 -17.85 -13.47
C TRP A 185 -19.61 -17.73 -14.97
N PRO A 186 -20.12 -18.56 -15.93
CA PRO A 186 -19.78 -18.38 -17.34
C PRO A 186 -20.36 -17.08 -17.92
N LEU A 187 -21.60 -16.73 -17.52
CA LEU A 187 -22.21 -15.46 -17.91
C LEU A 187 -21.47 -14.26 -17.30
N ALA A 188 -21.00 -14.40 -16.06
CA ALA A 188 -20.20 -13.37 -15.39
C ALA A 188 -18.85 -13.12 -16.10
N TYR A 189 -18.20 -14.16 -16.63
CA TYR A 189 -17.01 -14.01 -17.47
C TYR A 189 -17.29 -13.29 -18.78
N LEU A 190 -18.40 -13.67 -19.46
CA LEU A 190 -18.79 -13.00 -20.71
C LEU A 190 -19.10 -11.52 -20.47
N TYR A 191 -19.87 -11.21 -19.44
CA TYR A 191 -20.16 -9.83 -19.04
C TYR A 191 -18.88 -9.08 -18.67
N GLY A 192 -18.00 -9.73 -17.92
CA GLY A 192 -16.69 -9.19 -17.55
C GLY A 192 -15.84 -8.84 -18.77
N LEU A 193 -15.82 -9.68 -19.80
CA LEU A 193 -15.09 -9.41 -21.06
C LEU A 193 -15.66 -8.20 -21.82
N ILE A 194 -16.97 -8.12 -21.95
CA ILE A 194 -17.66 -7.00 -22.62
C ILE A 194 -17.40 -5.70 -21.87
N GLY A 195 -17.59 -5.71 -20.55
CA GLY A 195 -17.33 -4.55 -19.69
C GLY A 195 -15.87 -4.13 -19.67
N TRP A 196 -14.95 -5.08 -19.64
CA TRP A 196 -13.50 -4.83 -19.73
C TRP A 196 -13.17 -4.07 -21.01
N PHE A 197 -13.70 -4.50 -22.15
CA PHE A 197 -13.50 -3.83 -23.45
C PHE A 197 -14.10 -2.43 -23.45
N TYR A 198 -15.31 -2.24 -22.93
CA TYR A 198 -15.94 -0.92 -22.79
C TYR A 198 -15.06 0.04 -22.00
N PHE A 199 -14.57 -0.36 -20.80
CA PHE A 199 -13.73 0.48 -19.98
C PHE A 199 -12.31 0.65 -20.55
N TYR A 200 -11.83 -0.30 -21.35
CA TYR A 200 -10.57 -0.16 -22.08
C TYR A 200 -10.62 0.95 -23.13
N MET A 201 -11.74 1.08 -23.81
CA MET A 201 -11.97 2.14 -24.83
C MET A 201 -12.16 3.53 -24.20
N ARG A 202 -12.34 3.63 -22.90
CA ARG A 202 -12.54 4.89 -22.19
C ARG A 202 -11.27 5.27 -21.44
N THR A 203 -10.67 6.38 -21.82
CA THR A 203 -9.50 6.96 -21.14
C THR A 203 -9.76 8.43 -20.88
N ASP A 204 -10.09 8.79 -19.63
CA ASP A 204 -10.15 10.18 -19.18
C ASP A 204 -9.27 10.33 -17.95
N LYS A 205 -8.17 11.10 -18.07
CA LYS A 205 -7.26 11.37 -16.95
C LYS A 205 -7.94 12.11 -15.80
N ARG A 206 -8.95 12.95 -16.08
CA ARG A 206 -9.71 13.67 -15.03
C ARG A 206 -10.48 12.73 -14.09
N ALA A 207 -10.67 11.48 -14.50
CA ALA A 207 -11.30 10.45 -13.66
C ALA A 207 -10.39 9.94 -12.52
N GLU A 208 -9.15 10.40 -12.41
CA GLU A 208 -8.25 10.13 -11.28
C GLU A 208 -8.80 10.69 -9.95
N ASP A 209 -9.48 11.82 -10.00
CA ASP A 209 -10.09 12.46 -8.82
C ASP A 209 -11.36 11.76 -8.34
N LEU A 210 -12.02 10.97 -9.19
CA LEU A 210 -13.21 10.19 -8.80
C LEU A 210 -12.82 8.94 -8.02
N ALA A 211 -11.87 8.17 -8.55
CA ALA A 211 -11.33 6.98 -7.93
C ALA A 211 -10.08 6.51 -8.68
N CYS A 212 -9.25 5.71 -8.01
CA CYS A 212 -8.04 5.09 -8.56
C CYS A 212 -7.77 3.78 -7.83
N PHE A 213 -6.71 3.06 -8.18
CA PHE A 213 -6.30 1.87 -7.40
C PHE A 213 -5.79 2.24 -6.01
N GLY A 214 -5.12 3.37 -5.90
CA GLY A 214 -4.52 3.86 -4.67
C GLY A 214 -3.69 5.12 -4.93
N TRP A 215 -3.01 5.59 -3.91
CA TRP A 215 -2.21 6.80 -3.95
C TRP A 215 -0.73 6.50 -3.75
N HIS A 216 0.09 7.25 -4.45
CA HIS A 216 1.54 7.29 -4.29
C HIS A 216 1.92 8.63 -3.70
N CYS A 217 2.43 8.64 -2.49
CA CYS A 217 2.75 9.84 -1.73
C CYS A 217 4.23 9.88 -1.35
N VAL A 218 4.85 11.04 -1.54
CA VAL A 218 6.12 11.40 -0.91
C VAL A 218 5.89 12.67 -0.10
N ALA A 219 6.13 12.59 1.20
CA ALA A 219 6.08 13.73 2.11
C ALA A 219 7.43 13.90 2.81
N VAL A 220 7.68 15.09 3.34
CA VAL A 220 8.93 15.43 4.03
C VAL A 220 8.60 16.02 5.39
N LYS A 221 9.28 15.54 6.44
CA LYS A 221 9.19 16.13 7.78
C LYS A 221 9.78 17.55 7.74
N LYS A 222 8.98 18.53 8.15
CA LYS A 222 9.44 19.93 8.26
C LYS A 222 10.60 20.03 9.26
N GLU A 223 11.51 20.98 9.01
CA GLU A 223 12.61 21.30 9.93
C GLU A 223 12.12 21.86 11.25
#